data_5d2e65d2a8d913637a31f69397dbd882
#
_entry.id   5d2e65d2a8d913637a31f69397dbd882
#
_cell.length_a   1.000
_cell.length_b   1.000
_cell.length_c   1.000
_cell.angle_alpha   90.00
_cell.angle_beta   90.00
_cell.angle_gamma   90.00
#
_symmetry.space_group_name_H-M   'P 1'
#
loop_
_entity.id
_entity.type
_entity.pdbx_description
1 polymer ?
#
loop_
_entity_poly.entity_id
_entity_poly.type
_entity_poly.pdbx_seq_one_letter_code
_entity_poly.pdbx_strand_id
1 'polypeptide(L)'
;MKYHKDIFEIIFYARGGQGAKAAAEIIAQAAVAEGKFVQAFPQFGPERSGAPTKTFVRISEKAIRTYEPVIDPDVVVVLDETILDSEVVTKNLDSQEALIVNTKKTIHEIQQKLAEHGARFEGKIYPIDANGISMEIVGQPRPNTVILGKFVQVTEAVSLASVIAEFKHIFEDKIGKEANDKNILAIEKAYDSI
;
A
#
# COMPACT_ATOMS: atom_id res chain seq x y z
N MET A 1 -3.93 -10.63 9.09
CA MET A 1 -2.93 -10.32 10.14
C MET A 1 -3.67 -9.82 11.37
N LYS A 2 -3.42 -10.36 12.57
CA LYS A 2 -4.05 -9.82 13.77
C LYS A 2 -3.27 -8.58 14.22
N TYR A 3 -3.96 -7.48 14.44
CA TYR A 3 -3.36 -6.26 14.98
C TYR A 3 -2.80 -6.53 16.37
N HIS A 4 -1.55 -6.17 16.59
CA HIS A 4 -0.92 -6.26 17.91
C HIS A 4 -1.03 -4.93 18.68
N LYS A 5 -1.33 -3.83 17.97
CA LYS A 5 -1.44 -2.46 18.49
C LYS A 5 -2.90 -1.99 18.47
N ASP A 6 -3.26 -1.05 19.34
CA ASP A 6 -4.58 -0.39 19.34
C ASP A 6 -4.84 0.43 18.07
N ILE A 7 -3.77 0.87 17.40
CA ILE A 7 -3.79 1.59 16.12
C ILE A 7 -2.95 0.80 15.12
N PHE A 8 -3.53 0.42 14.00
CA PHE A 8 -2.82 -0.19 12.88
C PHE A 8 -2.26 0.90 11.98
N GLU A 9 -0.94 0.92 11.80
CA GLU A 9 -0.21 1.97 11.12
C GLU A 9 0.41 1.49 9.81
N ILE A 10 0.22 2.26 8.74
CA ILE A 10 0.63 1.94 7.38
C ILE A 10 1.48 3.08 6.83
N ILE A 11 2.59 2.75 6.17
CA ILE A 11 3.34 3.71 5.35
C ILE A 11 3.32 3.25 3.89
N PHE A 12 2.83 4.09 3.01
CA PHE A 12 3.00 3.95 1.56
C PHE A 12 4.21 4.75 1.11
N TYR A 13 5.16 4.08 0.48
CA TYR A 13 6.27 4.71 -0.23
C TYR A 13 6.00 4.68 -1.73
N ALA A 14 6.14 5.83 -2.37
CA ALA A 14 5.96 5.99 -3.81
C ALA A 14 6.87 7.10 -4.36
N ARG A 15 6.96 7.21 -5.67
CA ARG A 15 7.43 8.44 -6.29
C ARG A 15 6.26 9.36 -6.59
N GLY A 16 6.52 10.66 -6.59
CA GLY A 16 5.51 11.68 -6.90
C GLY A 16 4.77 11.35 -8.20
N GLY A 17 3.44 11.32 -8.16
CA GLY A 17 2.57 10.97 -9.29
C GLY A 17 2.15 9.50 -9.38
N GLN A 18 2.67 8.59 -8.57
CA GLN A 18 2.32 7.15 -8.62
C GLN A 18 1.06 6.76 -7.84
N GLY A 19 0.35 7.72 -7.26
CA GLY A 19 -0.97 7.50 -6.68
C GLY A 19 -1.01 6.88 -5.28
N ALA A 20 0.06 6.99 -4.47
CA ALA A 20 0.06 6.55 -3.07
C ALA A 20 -1.07 7.19 -2.25
N LYS A 21 -1.32 8.50 -2.45
CA LYS A 21 -2.44 9.19 -1.80
C LYS A 21 -3.79 8.56 -2.14
N ALA A 22 -4.02 8.22 -3.42
CA ALA A 22 -5.27 7.59 -3.84
C ALA A 22 -5.44 6.19 -3.24
N ALA A 23 -4.36 5.37 -3.20
CA ALA A 23 -4.40 4.06 -2.54
C ALA A 23 -4.72 4.18 -1.05
N ALA A 24 -4.07 5.12 -0.36
CA ALA A 24 -4.31 5.40 1.05
C ALA A 24 -5.75 5.87 1.31
N GLU A 25 -6.31 6.72 0.42
CA GLU A 25 -7.68 7.20 0.51
C GLU A 25 -8.70 6.07 0.37
N ILE A 26 -8.52 5.16 -0.59
CA ILE A 26 -9.40 4.00 -0.76
C ILE A 26 -9.41 3.12 0.50
N ILE A 27 -8.24 2.81 1.05
CA ILE A 27 -8.14 2.01 2.29
C ILE A 27 -8.80 2.74 3.47
N ALA A 28 -8.58 4.05 3.58
CA ALA A 28 -9.18 4.85 4.62
C ALA A 28 -10.71 4.86 4.54
N GLN A 29 -11.28 5.08 3.36
CA GLN A 29 -12.73 5.06 3.15
C GLN A 29 -13.32 3.66 3.39
N ALA A 30 -12.66 2.61 2.92
CA ALA A 30 -13.06 1.24 3.19
C ALA A 30 -13.12 0.93 4.71
N ALA A 31 -12.12 1.40 5.46
CA ALA A 31 -12.12 1.25 6.92
C ALA A 31 -13.24 2.07 7.60
N VAL A 32 -13.53 3.28 7.12
CA VAL A 32 -14.67 4.09 7.60
C VAL A 32 -15.99 3.39 7.31
N ALA A 33 -16.16 2.80 6.12
CA ALA A 33 -17.35 2.02 5.76
C ALA A 33 -17.56 0.80 6.68
N GLU A 34 -16.48 0.26 7.25
CA GLU A 34 -16.50 -0.81 8.26
C GLU A 34 -16.67 -0.30 9.70
N GLY A 35 -16.91 1.00 9.90
CA GLY A 35 -17.15 1.61 11.22
C GLY A 35 -15.90 1.92 12.02
N LYS A 36 -14.71 1.90 11.40
CA LYS A 36 -13.44 2.18 12.06
C LYS A 36 -13.09 3.67 12.04
N PHE A 37 -12.25 4.09 12.99
CA PHE A 37 -11.65 5.42 13.01
C PHE A 37 -10.38 5.41 12.17
N VAL A 38 -10.18 6.46 11.36
CA VAL A 38 -9.09 6.51 10.38
C VAL A 38 -8.43 7.89 10.36
N GLN A 39 -7.13 7.90 10.11
CA GLN A 39 -6.39 9.08 9.65
C GLN A 39 -5.60 8.70 8.41
N ALA A 40 -5.66 9.51 7.36
CA ALA A 40 -4.84 9.36 6.16
C ALA A 40 -4.28 10.72 5.75
N PHE A 41 -2.96 10.82 5.64
CA PHE A 41 -2.30 12.08 5.32
C PHE A 41 -0.97 11.86 4.60
N PRO A 42 -0.65 12.65 3.56
CA PRO A 42 0.64 12.62 2.91
C PRO A 42 1.69 13.35 3.75
N GLN A 43 2.93 12.89 3.68
CA GLN A 43 4.08 13.66 4.11
C GLN A 43 4.58 14.46 2.91
N PHE A 44 4.43 15.78 2.99
CA PHE A 44 4.98 16.68 1.99
C PHE A 44 6.49 16.85 2.21
N GLY A 45 7.26 16.60 1.16
CA GLY A 45 8.69 16.91 1.07
C GLY A 45 8.94 18.02 0.06
N PRO A 46 10.20 18.34 -0.29
CA PRO A 46 10.48 19.26 -1.39
C PRO A 46 9.96 18.64 -2.68
N GLU A 47 8.75 19.08 -3.08
CA GLU A 47 7.95 18.45 -4.12
C GLU A 47 8.59 18.64 -5.49
N ARG A 48 9.16 17.56 -5.99
CA ARG A 48 9.51 17.41 -7.40
C ARG A 48 8.86 16.13 -7.92
N SER A 49 8.30 16.19 -9.12
CA SER A 49 7.81 14.99 -9.81
C SER A 49 8.88 13.91 -9.81
N GLY A 50 8.53 12.70 -9.38
CA GLY A 50 9.46 11.57 -9.27
C GLY A 50 10.27 11.50 -7.96
N ALA A 51 10.21 12.49 -7.09
CA ALA A 51 10.84 12.41 -5.76
C ALA A 51 10.15 11.35 -4.88
N PRO A 52 10.87 10.68 -3.97
CA PRO A 52 10.25 9.79 -2.97
C PRO A 52 9.22 10.54 -2.13
N THR A 53 8.05 9.95 -1.97
CA THR A 53 6.95 10.47 -1.16
C THR A 53 6.45 9.41 -0.20
N LYS A 54 5.91 9.85 0.95
CA LYS A 54 5.29 8.98 1.95
C LYS A 54 3.83 9.38 2.14
N THR A 55 2.97 8.39 2.32
CA THR A 55 1.58 8.62 2.74
C THR A 55 1.29 7.68 3.90
N PHE A 56 0.74 8.21 4.96
CA PHE A 56 0.44 7.48 6.18
C PHE A 56 -1.04 7.19 6.28
N VAL A 57 -1.37 6.00 6.79
CA VAL A 57 -2.74 5.65 7.19
C VAL A 57 -2.70 5.05 8.59
N ARG A 58 -3.67 5.43 9.42
CA ARG A 58 -3.96 4.83 10.72
C ARG A 58 -5.38 4.32 10.73
N ILE A 59 -5.58 3.11 11.23
CA ILE A 59 -6.89 2.48 11.38
C ILE A 59 -7.01 2.02 12.84
N SER A 60 -8.15 2.28 13.49
CA SER A 60 -8.39 1.92 14.88
C SER A 60 -9.87 1.68 15.15
N GLU A 61 -10.18 0.82 16.11
CA GLU A 61 -11.52 0.66 16.66
C GLU A 61 -11.92 1.81 17.59
N LYS A 62 -10.98 2.68 17.97
CA LYS A 62 -11.17 3.82 18.88
C LYS A 62 -10.73 5.11 18.24
N ALA A 63 -11.23 6.24 18.73
CA ALA A 63 -10.85 7.55 18.24
C ALA A 63 -9.33 7.79 18.33
N ILE A 64 -8.73 8.14 17.20
CA ILE A 64 -7.30 8.41 17.06
C ILE A 64 -7.04 9.86 17.47
N ARG A 65 -6.14 10.08 18.44
CA ARG A 65 -5.81 11.41 18.99
C ARG A 65 -4.36 11.83 18.79
N THR A 66 -3.57 11.05 18.04
CA THR A 66 -2.21 11.41 17.64
C THR A 66 -2.20 12.12 16.30
N TYR A 67 -1.26 13.06 16.10
CA TYR A 67 -1.09 13.81 14.85
C TYR A 67 0.35 13.73 14.33
N GLU A 68 1.18 12.93 14.97
CA GLU A 68 2.57 12.74 14.57
C GLU A 68 2.67 11.87 13.32
N PRO A 69 3.74 11.97 12.52
CA PRO A 69 4.04 11.03 11.46
C PRO A 69 4.09 9.59 12.01
N VAL A 70 3.74 8.60 11.16
CA VAL A 70 3.93 7.20 11.49
C VAL A 70 5.43 6.89 11.51
N ILE A 71 5.92 6.40 12.64
CA ILE A 71 7.33 6.03 12.84
C ILE A 71 7.54 4.55 13.14
N ASP A 72 6.47 3.84 13.53
CA ASP A 72 6.47 2.43 13.93
C ASP A 72 5.33 1.69 13.21
N PRO A 73 5.44 1.49 11.87
CA PRO A 73 4.37 0.94 11.06
C PRO A 73 4.20 -0.57 11.27
N ASP A 74 2.95 -1.07 11.16
CA ASP A 74 2.65 -2.50 11.11
C ASP A 74 2.85 -3.07 9.69
N VAL A 75 2.70 -2.22 8.67
CA VAL A 75 2.97 -2.58 7.28
C VAL A 75 3.54 -1.42 6.49
N VAL A 76 4.51 -1.72 5.67
CA VAL A 76 5.06 -0.81 4.65
C VAL A 76 4.70 -1.32 3.27
N VAL A 77 4.19 -0.42 2.42
CA VAL A 77 3.82 -0.69 1.03
C VAL A 77 4.70 0.16 0.12
N VAL A 78 5.48 -0.47 -0.75
CA VAL A 78 6.40 0.19 -1.69
C VAL A 78 5.83 0.08 -3.11
N LEU A 79 5.38 1.19 -3.69
CA LEU A 79 4.82 1.25 -5.04
C LEU A 79 5.87 1.26 -6.14
N ASP A 80 7.11 1.61 -5.80
CA ASP A 80 8.23 1.68 -6.73
C ASP A 80 9.49 1.07 -6.10
N GLU A 81 9.97 -0.04 -6.66
CA GLU A 81 11.14 -0.76 -6.12
C GLU A 81 12.43 0.07 -6.09
N THR A 82 12.54 1.12 -6.91
CA THR A 82 13.72 1.99 -6.91
C THR A 82 13.83 2.84 -5.64
N ILE A 83 12.77 2.90 -4.82
CA ILE A 83 12.81 3.55 -3.51
C ILE A 83 13.70 2.78 -2.54
N LEU A 84 13.81 1.45 -2.71
CA LEU A 84 14.71 0.62 -1.91
C LEU A 84 16.17 1.03 -2.06
N ASP A 85 16.53 1.76 -3.11
CA ASP A 85 17.89 2.30 -3.33
C ASP A 85 18.18 3.59 -2.57
N SER A 86 17.14 4.30 -2.11
CA SER A 86 17.28 5.65 -1.55
C SER A 86 16.70 5.82 -0.15
N GLU A 87 15.83 4.89 0.29
CA GLU A 87 15.12 4.97 1.56
C GLU A 87 15.26 3.67 2.36
N VAL A 88 15.48 3.77 3.65
CA VAL A 88 15.42 2.62 4.56
C VAL A 88 13.96 2.36 4.91
N VAL A 89 13.25 1.70 3.99
CA VAL A 89 11.79 1.46 4.08
C VAL A 89 11.40 0.54 5.23
N THR A 90 12.34 -0.27 5.74
CA THR A 90 12.14 -1.21 6.85
C THR A 90 12.51 -0.62 8.21
N LYS A 91 12.76 0.69 8.27
CA LYS A 91 13.07 1.36 9.54
C LYS A 91 11.91 1.16 10.52
N ASN A 92 12.23 0.64 11.69
CA ASN A 92 11.30 0.32 12.76
C ASN A 92 10.25 -0.78 12.43
N LEU A 93 10.41 -1.54 11.34
CA LEU A 93 9.67 -2.79 11.15
C LEU A 93 10.33 -3.92 11.95
N ASP A 94 9.52 -4.68 12.68
CA ASP A 94 9.96 -5.89 13.38
C ASP A 94 9.63 -7.18 12.63
N SER A 95 9.93 -8.34 13.21
CA SER A 95 9.73 -9.65 12.59
C SER A 95 8.25 -10.06 12.43
N GLN A 96 7.32 -9.40 13.08
CA GLN A 96 5.89 -9.68 12.99
C GLN A 96 5.20 -8.85 11.91
N GLU A 97 5.85 -7.80 11.46
CA GLU A 97 5.33 -6.80 10.53
C GLU A 97 5.64 -7.15 9.08
N ALA A 98 5.03 -6.43 8.14
CA ALA A 98 5.05 -6.80 6.74
C ALA A 98 5.61 -5.70 5.83
N LEU A 99 6.36 -6.13 4.82
CA LEU A 99 6.81 -5.30 3.69
C LEU A 99 6.17 -5.83 2.40
N ILE A 100 5.34 -5.02 1.74
CA ILE A 100 4.74 -5.32 0.44
C ILE A 100 5.47 -4.48 -0.62
N VAL A 101 5.99 -5.10 -1.66
CA VAL A 101 6.78 -4.40 -2.69
C VAL A 101 6.25 -4.69 -4.08
N ASN A 102 5.95 -3.63 -4.83
CA ASN A 102 5.68 -3.74 -6.26
C ASN A 102 6.98 -3.99 -7.03
N THR A 103 7.23 -5.24 -7.36
CA THR A 103 8.46 -5.69 -8.04
C THR A 103 8.27 -7.07 -8.66
N LYS A 104 9.13 -7.39 -9.64
CA LYS A 104 9.32 -8.76 -10.18
C LYS A 104 10.39 -9.55 -9.45
N LYS A 105 11.11 -8.94 -8.53
CA LYS A 105 12.18 -9.57 -7.77
C LYS A 105 11.63 -10.60 -6.79
N THR A 106 12.43 -11.61 -6.55
CA THR A 106 12.20 -12.60 -5.49
C THR A 106 12.43 -12.00 -4.10
N ILE A 107 11.92 -12.65 -3.07
CA ILE A 107 12.16 -12.25 -1.67
C ILE A 107 13.67 -12.16 -1.39
N HIS A 108 14.46 -13.11 -1.90
CA HIS A 108 15.91 -13.12 -1.70
C HIS A 108 16.59 -11.88 -2.31
N GLU A 109 16.21 -11.50 -3.53
CA GLU A 109 16.75 -10.30 -4.19
C GLU A 109 16.35 -9.01 -3.46
N ILE A 110 15.13 -8.96 -2.89
CA ILE A 110 14.71 -7.83 -2.06
C ILE A 110 15.54 -7.77 -0.78
N GLN A 111 15.74 -8.90 -0.09
CA GLN A 111 16.56 -8.96 1.13
C GLN A 111 18.00 -8.55 0.85
N GLN A 112 18.58 -9.00 -0.26
CA GLN A 112 19.93 -8.60 -0.69
C GLN A 112 19.99 -7.08 -0.90
N LYS A 113 19.01 -6.51 -1.61
CA LYS A 113 18.93 -5.08 -1.86
C LYS A 113 18.79 -4.26 -0.57
N LEU A 114 17.97 -4.70 0.38
CA LEU A 114 17.86 -4.07 1.70
C LEU A 114 19.21 -4.10 2.45
N ALA A 115 19.93 -5.23 2.39
CA ALA A 115 21.23 -5.39 3.05
C ALA A 115 22.31 -4.49 2.46
N GLU A 116 22.31 -4.24 1.13
CA GLU A 116 23.23 -3.29 0.46
C GLU A 116 23.09 -1.87 1.02
N HIS A 117 21.91 -1.51 1.52
CA HIS A 117 21.61 -0.22 2.17
C HIS A 117 21.68 -0.27 3.70
N GLY A 118 22.32 -1.31 4.26
CA GLY A 118 22.53 -1.45 5.70
C GLY A 118 21.25 -1.80 6.49
N ALA A 119 20.18 -2.19 5.81
CA ALA A 119 18.94 -2.60 6.45
C ALA A 119 18.86 -4.14 6.53
N ARG A 120 18.58 -4.67 7.72
CA ARG A 120 18.28 -6.07 7.93
C ARG A 120 16.83 -6.19 8.39
N PHE A 121 16.01 -6.87 7.60
CA PHE A 121 14.62 -7.11 7.92
C PHE A 121 14.33 -8.61 7.97
N GLU A 122 13.86 -9.07 9.10
CA GLU A 122 13.56 -10.49 9.38
C GLU A 122 12.04 -10.78 9.34
N GLY A 123 11.23 -9.77 9.07
CA GLY A 123 9.78 -9.90 8.93
C GLY A 123 9.36 -10.44 7.57
N LYS A 124 8.06 -10.38 7.29
CA LYS A 124 7.46 -10.97 6.11
C LYS A 124 7.56 -10.02 4.91
N ILE A 125 8.12 -10.51 3.80
CA ILE A 125 8.23 -9.77 2.54
C ILE A 125 7.26 -10.37 1.52
N TYR A 126 6.45 -9.53 0.90
CA TYR A 126 5.45 -9.89 -0.10
C TYR A 126 5.72 -9.14 -1.42
N PRO A 127 6.48 -9.73 -2.35
CA PRO A 127 6.63 -9.17 -3.70
C PRO A 127 5.35 -9.35 -4.51
N ILE A 128 5.05 -8.40 -5.38
CA ILE A 128 3.97 -8.49 -6.36
C ILE A 128 4.32 -7.66 -7.59
N ASP A 129 4.14 -8.22 -8.80
CA ASP A 129 4.24 -7.47 -10.04
C ASP A 129 2.93 -6.73 -10.35
N ALA A 130 2.64 -5.71 -9.53
CA ALA A 130 1.44 -4.90 -9.71
C ALA A 130 1.43 -4.14 -11.05
N ASN A 131 2.60 -3.75 -11.56
CA ASN A 131 2.73 -3.14 -12.90
C ASN A 131 2.35 -4.14 -14.00
N GLY A 132 2.86 -5.38 -13.93
CA GLY A 132 2.55 -6.42 -14.92
C GLY A 132 1.06 -6.76 -14.94
N ILE A 133 0.47 -6.99 -13.77
CA ILE A 133 -0.98 -7.26 -13.63
C ILE A 133 -1.79 -6.09 -14.22
N SER A 134 -1.42 -4.87 -13.91
CA SER A 134 -2.13 -3.68 -14.41
C SER A 134 -2.00 -3.54 -15.92
N MET A 135 -0.81 -3.74 -16.47
CA MET A 135 -0.59 -3.69 -17.92
C MET A 135 -1.39 -4.77 -18.67
N GLU A 136 -1.47 -5.98 -18.12
CA GLU A 136 -2.21 -7.10 -18.71
C GLU A 136 -3.73 -6.84 -18.72
N ILE A 137 -4.29 -6.34 -17.62
CA ILE A 137 -5.75 -6.25 -17.45
C ILE A 137 -6.29 -4.87 -17.83
N VAL A 138 -5.61 -3.80 -17.41
CA VAL A 138 -6.06 -2.42 -17.58
C VAL A 138 -5.46 -1.77 -18.84
N GLY A 139 -4.29 -2.26 -19.28
CA GLY A 139 -3.54 -1.68 -20.40
C GLY A 139 -2.72 -0.44 -20.04
N GLN A 140 -2.60 -0.12 -18.75
CA GLN A 140 -1.84 1.02 -18.23
C GLN A 140 -1.19 0.67 -16.90
N PRO A 141 -0.02 1.25 -16.55
CA PRO A 141 0.62 1.01 -15.26
C PRO A 141 -0.16 1.73 -14.14
N ARG A 142 -0.88 0.98 -13.35
CA ARG A 142 -1.68 1.44 -12.18
C ARG A 142 -1.34 0.62 -10.94
N PRO A 143 -0.06 0.58 -10.50
CA PRO A 143 0.34 -0.26 -9.38
C PRO A 143 -0.35 0.11 -8.07
N ASN A 144 -0.69 1.38 -7.88
CA ASN A 144 -1.42 1.88 -6.71
C ASN A 144 -2.82 1.27 -6.56
N THR A 145 -3.47 0.90 -7.66
CA THR A 145 -4.78 0.22 -7.62
C THR A 145 -4.60 -1.26 -7.34
N VAL A 146 -3.73 -1.91 -8.10
CA VAL A 146 -3.50 -3.36 -8.01
C VAL A 146 -2.99 -3.79 -6.64
N ILE A 147 -2.06 -3.02 -6.05
CA ILE A 147 -1.45 -3.36 -4.75
C ILE A 147 -2.45 -3.39 -3.59
N LEU A 148 -3.63 -2.76 -3.75
CA LEU A 148 -4.72 -2.82 -2.77
C LEU A 148 -5.18 -4.25 -2.52
N GLY A 149 -5.28 -5.08 -3.57
CA GLY A 149 -5.63 -6.50 -3.43
C GLY A 149 -4.61 -7.25 -2.56
N LYS A 150 -3.31 -7.08 -2.86
CA LYS A 150 -2.25 -7.69 -2.06
C LYS A 150 -2.21 -7.17 -0.62
N PHE A 151 -2.44 -5.88 -0.44
CA PHE A 151 -2.54 -5.27 0.89
C PHE A 151 -3.63 -5.93 1.72
N VAL A 152 -4.83 -6.09 1.17
CA VAL A 152 -5.96 -6.74 1.86
C VAL A 152 -5.63 -8.19 2.19
N GLN A 153 -5.08 -8.96 1.24
CA GLN A 153 -4.68 -10.35 1.44
C GLN A 153 -3.70 -10.52 2.61
N VAL A 154 -2.70 -9.64 2.67
CA VAL A 154 -1.63 -9.72 3.67
C VAL A 154 -2.10 -9.25 5.04
N THR A 155 -2.89 -8.19 5.11
CA THR A 155 -3.19 -7.49 6.37
C THR A 155 -4.54 -7.84 6.96
N GLU A 156 -5.54 -8.14 6.12
CA GLU A 156 -6.95 -8.26 6.54
C GLU A 156 -7.45 -7.03 7.33
N ALA A 157 -6.78 -5.87 7.13
CA ALA A 157 -7.08 -4.63 7.83
C ALA A 157 -8.47 -4.07 7.49
N VAL A 158 -8.87 -4.32 6.25
CA VAL A 158 -10.20 -4.04 5.68
C VAL A 158 -10.59 -5.21 4.78
N SER A 159 -11.88 -5.36 4.48
CA SER A 159 -12.34 -6.41 3.57
C SER A 159 -12.08 -6.05 2.11
N LEU A 160 -11.88 -7.06 1.25
CA LEU A 160 -11.77 -6.86 -0.19
C LEU A 160 -13.06 -6.22 -0.76
N ALA A 161 -14.22 -6.63 -0.24
CA ALA A 161 -15.51 -6.10 -0.65
C ALA A 161 -15.61 -4.58 -0.39
N SER A 162 -15.16 -4.10 0.78
CA SER A 162 -15.14 -2.67 1.11
C SER A 162 -14.18 -1.90 0.22
N VAL A 163 -12.99 -2.44 -0.06
CA VAL A 163 -12.03 -1.80 -0.97
C VAL A 163 -12.58 -1.69 -2.39
N ILE A 164 -13.21 -2.74 -2.92
CA ILE A 164 -13.83 -2.73 -4.25
C ILE A 164 -15.00 -1.73 -4.30
N ALA A 165 -15.86 -1.70 -3.27
CA ALA A 165 -16.97 -0.77 -3.20
C ALA A 165 -16.50 0.69 -3.22
N GLU A 166 -15.48 1.02 -2.42
CA GLU A 166 -14.93 2.37 -2.37
C GLU A 166 -14.17 2.74 -3.64
N PHE A 167 -13.41 1.82 -4.23
CA PHE A 167 -12.79 2.06 -5.53
C PHE A 167 -13.84 2.41 -6.58
N LYS A 168 -14.91 1.64 -6.65
CA LYS A 168 -16.02 1.87 -7.57
C LYS A 168 -16.67 3.23 -7.33
N HIS A 169 -16.99 3.54 -6.08
CA HIS A 169 -17.63 4.80 -5.69
C HIS A 169 -16.77 6.03 -6.09
N ILE A 170 -15.45 5.96 -5.88
CA ILE A 170 -14.56 7.10 -6.16
C ILE A 170 -14.30 7.28 -7.66
N PHE A 171 -14.24 6.19 -8.43
CA PHE A 171 -13.68 6.23 -9.78
C PHE A 171 -14.66 5.92 -10.92
N GLU A 172 -15.81 5.26 -10.69
CA GLU A 172 -16.72 4.84 -11.77
C GLU A 172 -17.14 6.01 -12.67
N ASP A 173 -17.53 7.13 -12.08
CA ASP A 173 -17.95 8.33 -12.83
C ASP A 173 -16.77 9.02 -13.54
N LYS A 174 -15.53 8.81 -13.06
CA LYS A 174 -14.32 9.47 -13.60
C LYS A 174 -13.69 8.74 -14.77
N ILE A 175 -13.71 7.41 -14.73
CA ILE A 175 -13.03 6.57 -15.72
C ILE A 175 -13.98 5.73 -16.56
N GLY A 176 -15.26 5.72 -16.23
CA GLY A 176 -16.31 4.92 -16.86
C GLY A 176 -16.33 3.46 -16.38
N LYS A 177 -17.48 2.82 -16.59
CA LYS A 177 -17.76 1.48 -16.05
C LYS A 177 -16.76 0.44 -16.54
N GLU A 178 -16.45 0.37 -17.84
CA GLU A 178 -15.54 -0.63 -18.40
C GLU A 178 -14.13 -0.56 -17.77
N ALA A 179 -13.58 0.66 -17.68
CA ALA A 179 -12.27 0.85 -17.07
C ALA A 179 -12.30 0.55 -15.57
N ASN A 180 -13.41 0.88 -14.88
CA ASN A 180 -13.60 0.56 -13.49
C ASN A 180 -13.61 -0.97 -13.26
N ASP A 181 -14.38 -1.72 -14.04
CA ASP A 181 -14.48 -3.17 -13.96
C ASP A 181 -13.11 -3.85 -14.19
N LYS A 182 -12.32 -3.37 -15.16
CA LYS A 182 -10.93 -3.84 -15.38
C LYS A 182 -10.03 -3.60 -14.19
N ASN A 183 -10.12 -2.44 -13.55
CA ASN A 183 -9.33 -2.14 -12.35
C ASN A 183 -9.74 -3.02 -11.16
N ILE A 184 -11.04 -3.27 -10.98
CA ILE A 184 -11.54 -4.20 -9.95
C ILE A 184 -10.99 -5.61 -10.20
N LEU A 185 -11.05 -6.11 -11.42
CA LEU A 185 -10.47 -7.41 -11.77
C LEU A 185 -8.96 -7.47 -11.46
N ALA A 186 -8.23 -6.37 -11.66
CA ALA A 186 -6.81 -6.32 -11.34
C ALA A 186 -6.55 -6.33 -9.81
N ILE A 187 -7.42 -5.70 -9.00
CA ILE A 187 -7.39 -5.78 -7.54
C ILE A 187 -7.63 -7.23 -7.08
N GLU A 188 -8.66 -7.88 -7.62
CA GLU A 188 -9.02 -9.27 -7.30
C GLU A 188 -7.88 -10.24 -7.68
N LYS A 189 -7.29 -10.09 -8.89
CA LYS A 189 -6.13 -10.89 -9.30
C LYS A 189 -4.95 -10.74 -8.35
N ALA A 190 -4.70 -9.54 -7.85
CA ALA A 190 -3.63 -9.29 -6.89
C ALA A 190 -3.94 -9.91 -5.51
N TYR A 191 -5.20 -9.90 -5.10
CA TYR A 191 -5.65 -10.56 -3.88
C TYR A 191 -5.47 -12.08 -3.95
N ASP A 192 -5.77 -12.71 -5.08
CA ASP A 192 -5.65 -14.15 -5.29
C ASP A 192 -4.20 -14.60 -5.59
N SER A 193 -3.27 -13.67 -5.79
CA SER A 193 -1.86 -14.01 -6.07
C SER A 193 -1.16 -14.55 -4.81
N ILE A 194 -0.46 -15.68 -4.97
CA ILE A 194 0.35 -16.32 -3.92
C ILE A 194 1.71 -15.63 -3.77
#